data_3f76c2201f4c814fddd04fc6d972f35c
#
_entry.id   3f76c2201f4c814fddd04fc6d972f35c
#
_cell.length_a   1.000
_cell.length_b   1.000
_cell.length_c   1.000
_cell.angle_alpha   90.00
_cell.angle_beta   90.00
_cell.angle_gamma   90.00
#
_symmetry.space_group_name_H-M   'P 1'
#
loop_
_entity.id
_entity.type
_entity.pdbx_description
1 polymer ?
#
loop_
_entity_poly.entity_id
_entity_poly.type
_entity_poly.pdbx_seq_one_letter_code
_entity_poly.pdbx_strand_id
1 'polypeptide(L)'
;MRRPLALLTAAVLCASAAPSASAADAAHGEEIYNSRCIACHSPDANRVGPKHRGVVGRTAGTVPDFDYSKALKGSGVVWTEETLDKWLTNPQAFIPGQRMNFKVADPTDRADLIDYLKSLQ
;
A
#
# COMPACT_ATOMS: atom_id res chain seq x y z
N MET A 1 67.09 33.89 -3.19
CA MET A 1 65.83 33.61 -3.87
C MET A 1 65.17 32.40 -3.18
N ARG A 2 64.15 32.64 -2.40
CA ARG A 2 63.42 31.55 -1.66
C ARG A 2 62.07 31.36 -2.37
N ARG A 3 61.83 30.15 -2.88
CA ARG A 3 60.56 29.78 -3.49
C ARG A 3 59.57 29.33 -2.41
N PRO A 4 58.36 29.84 -2.38
CA PRO A 4 57.32 29.34 -1.47
C PRO A 4 56.76 27.98 -1.96
N LEU A 5 56.71 27.03 -1.08
CA LEU A 5 56.10 25.73 -1.28
C LEU A 5 54.59 25.86 -1.07
N ALA A 6 53.82 25.72 -2.13
CA ALA A 6 52.36 25.74 -2.07
C ALA A 6 51.85 24.39 -1.59
N LEU A 7 51.28 24.34 -0.39
CA LEU A 7 50.55 23.19 0.15
C LEU A 7 49.17 23.12 -0.50
N LEU A 8 48.98 22.15 -1.38
CA LEU A 8 47.66 21.78 -1.89
C LEU A 8 46.93 20.92 -0.85
N THR A 9 45.96 21.46 -0.15
CA THR A 9 45.04 20.71 0.69
C THR A 9 43.92 20.11 -0.19
N ALA A 10 43.97 18.80 -0.39
CA ALA A 10 42.92 18.04 -1.02
C ALA A 10 41.72 17.87 -0.06
N ALA A 11 40.63 18.53 -0.34
CA ALA A 11 39.38 18.33 0.37
C ALA A 11 38.73 17.01 -0.11
N VAL A 12 38.70 16.01 0.77
CA VAL A 12 37.97 14.76 0.52
C VAL A 12 36.48 15.01 0.80
N LEU A 13 35.68 15.11 -0.26
CA LEU A 13 34.22 15.10 -0.14
C LEU A 13 33.78 13.67 0.19
N CYS A 14 33.42 13.42 1.44
CA CYS A 14 32.67 12.23 1.81
C CYS A 14 31.22 12.36 1.31
N ALA A 15 30.90 11.74 0.18
CA ALA A 15 29.52 11.60 -0.28
C ALA A 15 28.82 10.58 0.63
N SER A 16 27.98 11.06 1.53
CA SER A 16 27.07 10.23 2.33
C SER A 16 26.00 9.68 1.42
N ALA A 17 26.10 8.41 1.02
CA ALA A 17 25.00 7.70 0.35
C ALA A 17 23.89 7.49 1.39
N ALA A 18 22.78 8.21 1.26
CA ALA A 18 21.57 7.91 2.03
C ALA A 18 21.05 6.52 1.60
N PRO A 19 20.61 5.67 2.55
CA PRO A 19 20.02 4.40 2.21
C PRO A 19 18.75 4.66 1.39
N SER A 20 18.72 4.16 0.15
CA SER A 20 17.52 4.18 -0.68
C SER A 20 16.47 3.29 -0.03
N ALA A 21 15.29 3.86 0.31
CA ALA A 21 14.15 3.05 0.68
C ALA A 21 13.82 2.12 -0.49
N SER A 22 13.65 0.81 -0.22
CA SER A 22 13.25 -0.16 -1.23
C SER A 22 11.88 0.23 -1.79
N ALA A 23 11.73 0.31 -3.12
CA ALA A 23 10.44 0.51 -3.76
C ALA A 23 9.52 -0.70 -3.48
N ALA A 24 8.20 -0.46 -3.38
CA ALA A 24 7.21 -1.52 -3.25
C ALA A 24 7.26 -2.47 -4.47
N ASP A 25 7.01 -3.75 -4.23
CA ASP A 25 7.08 -4.83 -5.22
C ASP A 25 5.67 -5.36 -5.54
N ALA A 26 5.12 -4.93 -6.68
CA ALA A 26 3.80 -5.34 -7.14
C ALA A 26 3.72 -6.84 -7.45
N ALA A 27 4.81 -7.48 -7.90
CA ALA A 27 4.84 -8.92 -8.17
C ALA A 27 4.72 -9.73 -6.87
N HIS A 28 5.45 -9.33 -5.83
CA HIS A 28 5.27 -9.91 -4.50
C HIS A 28 3.88 -9.61 -3.93
N GLY A 29 3.35 -8.42 -4.18
CA GLY A 29 1.97 -8.05 -3.82
C GLY A 29 0.93 -8.96 -4.47
N GLU A 30 1.13 -9.35 -5.72
CA GLU A 30 0.27 -10.32 -6.42
C GLU A 30 0.34 -11.71 -5.78
N GLU A 31 1.51 -12.17 -5.38
CA GLU A 31 1.67 -13.44 -4.65
C GLU A 31 0.91 -13.40 -3.32
N ILE A 32 1.00 -12.31 -2.56
CA ILE A 32 0.25 -12.10 -1.32
C ILE A 32 -1.25 -12.12 -1.60
N TYR A 33 -1.70 -11.41 -2.62
CA TYR A 33 -3.10 -11.36 -3.02
C TYR A 33 -3.63 -12.77 -3.34
N ASN A 34 -2.92 -13.51 -4.17
CA ASN A 34 -3.29 -14.86 -4.58
C ASN A 34 -3.26 -15.88 -3.44
N SER A 35 -2.49 -15.64 -2.39
CA SER A 35 -2.42 -16.55 -1.25
C SER A 35 -3.39 -16.19 -0.10
N ARG A 36 -3.72 -14.91 0.06
CA ARG A 36 -4.44 -14.42 1.25
C ARG A 36 -5.77 -13.74 0.96
N CYS A 37 -5.99 -13.23 -0.24
CA CYS A 37 -7.16 -12.41 -0.57
C CYS A 37 -8.20 -13.13 -1.42
N ILE A 38 -7.80 -14.05 -2.28
CA ILE A 38 -8.71 -14.70 -3.25
C ILE A 38 -9.71 -15.67 -2.61
N ALA A 39 -9.54 -16.02 -1.35
CA ALA A 39 -10.57 -16.77 -0.63
C ALA A 39 -11.89 -15.99 -0.54
N CYS A 40 -11.82 -14.67 -0.47
CA CYS A 40 -12.97 -13.78 -0.31
C CYS A 40 -13.13 -12.77 -1.44
N HIS A 41 -12.07 -12.43 -2.15
CA HIS A 41 -12.05 -11.40 -3.19
C HIS A 41 -11.64 -11.93 -4.56
N SER A 42 -11.99 -11.15 -5.58
CA SER A 42 -11.48 -11.31 -6.95
C SER A 42 -11.23 -9.92 -7.54
N PRO A 43 -10.28 -9.77 -8.47
CA PRO A 43 -10.13 -8.52 -9.19
C PRO A 43 -11.41 -8.11 -9.95
N ASP A 44 -12.12 -9.07 -10.55
CA ASP A 44 -13.14 -8.79 -11.55
C ASP A 44 -14.58 -9.14 -11.13
N ALA A 45 -14.76 -9.77 -9.98
CA ALA A 45 -16.08 -10.20 -9.53
C ALA A 45 -16.29 -9.95 -8.03
N ASN A 46 -17.51 -9.56 -7.67
CA ASN A 46 -17.95 -9.58 -6.27
C ASN A 46 -18.06 -11.04 -5.79
N ARG A 47 -17.57 -11.28 -4.58
CA ARG A 47 -17.64 -12.58 -3.91
C ARG A 47 -18.05 -12.34 -2.44
N VAL A 48 -17.38 -12.94 -1.48
CA VAL A 48 -17.56 -12.61 -0.05
C VAL A 48 -17.24 -11.12 0.20
N GLY A 49 -16.17 -10.63 -0.43
CA GLY A 49 -15.84 -9.21 -0.50
C GLY A 49 -16.11 -8.61 -1.90
N PRO A 50 -16.09 -7.27 -2.00
CA PRO A 50 -16.28 -6.59 -3.28
C PRO A 50 -15.07 -6.79 -4.21
N LYS A 51 -15.29 -6.66 -5.51
CA LYS A 51 -14.22 -6.71 -6.51
C LYS A 51 -13.18 -5.61 -6.31
N HIS A 52 -11.93 -5.88 -6.64
CA HIS A 52 -10.81 -4.97 -6.41
C HIS A 52 -10.35 -4.17 -7.63
N ARG A 53 -10.70 -4.59 -8.88
CA ARG A 53 -10.32 -3.78 -10.04
C ARG A 53 -10.86 -2.36 -9.89
N GLY A 54 -9.96 -1.36 -10.02
CA GLY A 54 -10.27 0.05 -9.82
C GLY A 54 -10.45 0.47 -8.36
N VAL A 55 -10.00 -0.34 -7.38
CA VAL A 55 -10.19 -0.02 -5.96
C VAL A 55 -9.43 1.23 -5.54
N VAL A 56 -8.21 1.44 -6.04
CA VAL A 56 -7.45 2.65 -5.72
C VAL A 56 -8.08 3.86 -6.41
N GLY A 57 -8.46 4.84 -5.62
CA GLY A 57 -9.20 6.03 -6.06
C GLY A 57 -10.73 5.92 -5.93
N ARG A 58 -11.25 4.72 -5.62
CA ARG A 58 -12.69 4.49 -5.44
C ARG A 58 -13.15 4.88 -4.04
N THR A 59 -14.35 5.45 -3.95
CA THR A 59 -15.01 5.64 -2.65
C THR A 59 -15.44 4.29 -2.09
N ALA A 60 -15.16 4.04 -0.81
CA ALA A 60 -15.57 2.82 -0.12
C ALA A 60 -17.08 2.65 -0.14
N GLY A 61 -17.53 1.41 -0.29
CA GLY A 61 -18.96 1.09 -0.25
C GLY A 61 -19.73 1.42 -1.54
N THR A 62 -19.04 1.57 -2.67
CA THR A 62 -19.69 2.04 -3.92
C THR A 62 -19.70 1.04 -5.07
N VAL A 63 -19.13 -0.14 -4.91
CA VAL A 63 -19.23 -1.17 -5.97
C VAL A 63 -20.69 -1.57 -6.15
N PRO A 64 -21.22 -1.53 -7.38
CA PRO A 64 -22.59 -1.96 -7.66
C PRO A 64 -22.84 -3.42 -7.26
N ASP A 65 -24.05 -3.71 -6.85
CA ASP A 65 -24.52 -5.08 -6.54
C ASP A 65 -23.75 -5.81 -5.43
N PHE A 66 -23.12 -5.06 -4.53
CA PHE A 66 -22.47 -5.61 -3.33
C PHE A 66 -23.17 -5.11 -2.06
N ASP A 67 -23.47 -6.05 -1.14
CA ASP A 67 -24.08 -5.74 0.15
C ASP A 67 -22.99 -5.37 1.18
N TYR A 68 -22.80 -4.07 1.35
CA TYR A 68 -21.84 -3.54 2.33
C TYR A 68 -22.42 -3.46 3.74
N SER A 69 -21.54 -3.51 4.75
CA SER A 69 -21.88 -3.05 6.10
C SER A 69 -22.31 -1.58 6.05
N LYS A 70 -23.21 -1.19 6.96
CA LYS A 70 -23.60 0.22 7.10
C LYS A 70 -22.39 1.10 7.41
N ALA A 71 -21.46 0.60 8.23
CA ALA A 71 -20.26 1.32 8.62
C ALA A 71 -19.35 1.63 7.41
N LEU A 72 -19.11 0.65 6.54
CA LEU A 72 -18.28 0.87 5.36
C LEU A 72 -18.99 1.77 4.33
N LYS A 73 -20.25 1.50 4.06
CA LYS A 73 -21.06 2.28 3.11
C LYS A 73 -21.19 3.74 3.52
N GLY A 74 -21.27 4.02 4.79
CA GLY A 74 -21.40 5.39 5.35
C GLY A 74 -20.06 6.04 5.68
N SER A 75 -18.92 5.39 5.45
CA SER A 75 -17.62 5.88 5.90
C SER A 75 -17.12 7.11 5.16
N GLY A 76 -17.49 7.30 3.89
CA GLY A 76 -16.97 8.36 3.03
C GLY A 76 -15.48 8.24 2.69
N VAL A 77 -14.85 7.12 3.03
CA VAL A 77 -13.44 6.87 2.77
C VAL A 77 -13.18 6.71 1.28
N VAL A 78 -12.17 7.38 0.77
CA VAL A 78 -11.61 7.11 -0.56
C VAL A 78 -10.39 6.22 -0.39
N TRP A 79 -10.33 5.14 -1.16
CA TRP A 79 -9.20 4.22 -1.12
C TRP A 79 -7.98 4.82 -1.79
N THR A 80 -7.02 5.23 -0.97
CA THR A 80 -5.68 5.69 -1.34
C THR A 80 -4.64 4.72 -0.78
N GLU A 81 -3.37 4.90 -1.12
CA GLU A 81 -2.30 4.12 -0.48
C GLU A 81 -2.36 4.24 1.05
N GLU A 82 -2.54 5.45 1.56
CA GLU A 82 -2.62 5.71 3.01
C GLU A 82 -3.84 5.04 3.66
N THR A 83 -5.02 5.17 3.07
CA THR A 83 -6.24 4.60 3.66
C THR A 83 -6.28 3.09 3.52
N LEU A 84 -5.73 2.52 2.44
CA LEU A 84 -5.54 1.07 2.30
C LEU A 84 -4.55 0.53 3.32
N ASP A 85 -3.46 1.24 3.61
CA ASP A 85 -2.51 0.82 4.66
C ASP A 85 -3.18 0.80 6.05
N LYS A 86 -3.96 1.81 6.39
CA LYS A 86 -4.75 1.84 7.64
C LYS A 86 -5.76 0.71 7.70
N TRP A 87 -6.48 0.46 6.61
CA TRP A 87 -7.45 -0.62 6.50
C TRP A 87 -6.80 -1.99 6.68
N LEU A 88 -5.73 -2.27 5.97
CA LEU A 88 -5.03 -3.56 6.05
C LEU A 88 -4.28 -3.77 7.37
N THR A 89 -3.88 -2.69 8.03
CA THR A 89 -3.28 -2.77 9.37
C THR A 89 -4.27 -3.25 10.42
N ASN A 90 -5.46 -2.66 10.43
CA ASN A 90 -6.55 -3.07 11.32
C ASN A 90 -7.89 -2.52 10.82
N PRO A 91 -8.65 -3.30 10.05
CA PRO A 91 -9.92 -2.85 9.49
C PRO A 91 -10.92 -2.37 10.54
N GLN A 92 -11.01 -3.07 11.67
CA GLN A 92 -11.95 -2.76 12.73
C GLN A 92 -11.60 -1.47 13.46
N ALA A 93 -10.31 -1.17 13.63
CA ALA A 93 -9.88 0.09 14.21
C ALA A 93 -10.10 1.27 13.25
N PHE A 94 -9.94 1.05 11.94
CA PHE A 94 -10.10 2.08 10.94
C PHE A 94 -11.57 2.42 10.65
N ILE A 95 -12.40 1.41 10.46
CA ILE A 95 -13.86 1.54 10.24
C ILE A 95 -14.60 0.58 11.16
N PRO A 96 -14.86 0.97 12.41
CA PRO A 96 -15.59 0.12 13.35
C PRO A 96 -16.95 -0.30 12.82
N GLY A 97 -17.30 -1.57 12.93
CA GLY A 97 -18.56 -2.13 12.43
C GLY A 97 -18.50 -2.68 10.99
N GLN A 98 -17.36 -2.58 10.33
CA GLN A 98 -17.11 -3.25 9.06
C GLN A 98 -17.03 -4.78 9.23
N ARG A 99 -17.10 -5.54 8.10
CA ARG A 99 -17.22 -7.01 8.15
C ARG A 99 -15.93 -7.77 7.82
N MET A 100 -14.88 -7.13 7.33
CA MET A 100 -13.62 -7.80 6.99
C MET A 100 -12.73 -7.94 8.22
N ASN A 101 -12.56 -9.17 8.71
CA ASN A 101 -11.73 -9.48 9.89
C ASN A 101 -10.38 -10.06 9.48
N PHE A 102 -9.69 -9.38 8.58
CA PHE A 102 -8.39 -9.81 8.06
C PHE A 102 -7.38 -8.67 8.15
N LYS A 103 -6.16 -8.98 8.59
CA LYS A 103 -5.06 -8.03 8.78
C LYS A 103 -3.81 -8.49 8.05
N VAL A 104 -3.04 -7.53 7.56
CA VAL A 104 -1.69 -7.75 7.05
C VAL A 104 -0.72 -7.06 7.99
N ALA A 105 -0.08 -7.85 8.87
CA ALA A 105 0.74 -7.32 9.97
C ALA A 105 2.04 -6.70 9.48
N ASP A 106 2.69 -7.29 8.48
CA ASP A 106 3.97 -6.82 7.96
C ASP A 106 3.78 -5.56 7.09
N PRO A 107 4.46 -4.44 7.39
CA PRO A 107 4.31 -3.20 6.62
C PRO A 107 4.87 -3.31 5.20
N THR A 108 5.88 -4.14 4.97
CA THR A 108 6.41 -4.38 3.61
C THR A 108 5.39 -5.15 2.78
N ASP A 109 4.79 -6.20 3.34
CA ASP A 109 3.71 -6.95 2.68
C ASP A 109 2.53 -6.03 2.32
N ARG A 110 2.15 -5.11 3.23
CA ARG A 110 1.09 -4.14 2.93
C ARG A 110 1.44 -3.21 1.77
N ALA A 111 2.66 -2.67 1.77
CA ALA A 111 3.11 -1.80 0.69
C ALA A 111 3.11 -2.50 -0.67
N ASP A 112 3.61 -3.72 -0.71
CA ASP A 112 3.67 -4.54 -1.93
C ASP A 112 2.26 -4.90 -2.43
N LEU A 113 1.38 -5.31 -1.51
CA LEU A 113 -0.02 -5.60 -1.83
C LEU A 113 -0.76 -4.36 -2.36
N ILE A 114 -0.54 -3.20 -1.76
CA ILE A 114 -1.15 -1.94 -2.23
C ILE A 114 -0.63 -1.58 -3.62
N ASP A 115 0.65 -1.78 -3.88
CA ASP A 115 1.23 -1.53 -5.21
C ASP A 115 0.62 -2.45 -6.27
N TYR A 116 0.38 -3.72 -5.94
CA TYR A 116 -0.39 -4.63 -6.80
C TYR A 116 -1.82 -4.13 -7.03
N LEU A 117 -2.55 -3.72 -5.98
CA LEU A 117 -3.90 -3.20 -6.11
C LEU A 117 -3.97 -1.95 -7.00
N LYS A 118 -2.95 -1.10 -6.98
CA LYS A 118 -2.83 0.06 -7.89
C LYS A 118 -2.72 -0.38 -9.35
N SER A 119 -2.15 -1.53 -9.62
CA SER A 119 -2.04 -2.06 -10.98
C SER A 119 -3.37 -2.57 -11.55
N LEU A 120 -4.38 -2.79 -10.70
CA LEU A 120 -5.71 -3.24 -11.08
C LEU A 120 -6.59 -2.04 -11.47
N GLN A 121 -6.42 -1.54 -12.67
CA GLN A 121 -7.23 -0.44 -13.22
C GLN A 121 -8.33 -0.95 -14.16
#